data_4b41567aa7499a94d206a3b3e76a8060
#
_entry.id   4b41567aa7499a94d206a3b3e76a8060
#
_cell.length_a   1.000
_cell.length_b   1.000
_cell.length_c   1.000
_cell.angle_alpha   90.00
_cell.angle_beta   90.00
_cell.angle_gamma   90.00
#
_symmetry.space_group_name_H-M   'P 1'
#
loop_
_entity.id
_entity.type
_entity.pdbx_description
1 polymer ?
#
loop_
_entity_poly.entity_id
_entity_poly.type
_entity_poly.pdbx_seq_one_letter_code
_entity_poly.pdbx_strand_id
1 'polypeptide(L)'
;MSFTFTTLREAVQNYTQNNETSFIANMGTFVELSEERILKSIQLNVFKKNAAGNMTSGNKYLAVPSDFLAPFSLSITNSSNFEFLMFKDLDFVESYNPNPATTGTPKYYAQFDVDNFLIGPTPDSSYVSTLSYFYRPASLTESQLTLTVGATGSFTNGEKITGATSGVV
;
A
#
# COMPACT_ATOMS: atom_id res chain seq x y z
N MET A 1 -18.19 -2.90 17.79
CA MET A 1 -17.28 -3.90 18.34
C MET A 1 -16.22 -4.16 17.27
N SER A 2 -14.95 -4.13 17.64
CA SER A 2 -13.84 -4.48 16.75
C SER A 2 -13.43 -5.92 17.05
N PHE A 3 -13.41 -6.78 16.03
CA PHE A 3 -12.86 -8.11 16.16
C PHE A 3 -11.33 -8.04 16.17
N THR A 4 -10.71 -8.74 17.11
CA THR A 4 -9.29 -9.04 17.06
C THR A 4 -9.11 -10.43 16.44
N PHE A 5 -7.91 -10.77 15.99
CA PHE A 5 -7.64 -12.12 15.47
C PHE A 5 -7.99 -13.21 16.50
N THR A 6 -7.68 -12.97 17.77
CA THR A 6 -7.99 -13.93 18.86
C THR A 6 -9.51 -14.15 18.99
N THR A 7 -10.29 -13.07 19.07
CA THR A 7 -11.76 -13.19 19.20
C THR A 7 -12.42 -13.79 17.97
N LEU A 8 -11.89 -13.51 16.76
CA LEU A 8 -12.37 -14.12 15.54
C LEU A 8 -12.07 -15.62 15.52
N ARG A 9 -10.85 -16.00 15.90
CA ARG A 9 -10.44 -17.42 16.01
C ARG A 9 -11.35 -18.19 16.97
N GLU A 10 -11.58 -17.66 18.17
CA GLU A 10 -12.46 -18.27 19.17
C GLU A 10 -13.92 -18.38 18.64
N ALA A 11 -14.43 -17.37 17.98
CA ALA A 11 -15.76 -17.42 17.38
C ALA A 11 -15.89 -18.52 16.32
N VAL A 12 -14.87 -18.64 15.43
CA VAL A 12 -14.86 -19.68 14.40
C VAL A 12 -14.76 -21.09 15.02
N GLN A 13 -13.89 -21.28 16.01
CA GLN A 13 -13.76 -22.55 16.74
C GLN A 13 -15.09 -22.95 17.41
N ASN A 14 -15.73 -22.03 18.09
CA ASN A 14 -17.02 -22.27 18.75
C ASN A 14 -18.13 -22.60 17.75
N TYR A 15 -18.13 -21.93 16.59
CA TYR A 15 -19.14 -22.18 15.55
C TYR A 15 -18.93 -23.53 14.86
N THR A 16 -17.67 -23.87 14.52
CA THR A 16 -17.33 -25.13 13.84
C THR A 16 -17.24 -26.33 14.79
N GLN A 17 -17.22 -26.09 16.10
CA GLN A 17 -16.98 -27.12 17.13
C GLN A 17 -15.71 -27.93 16.86
N ASN A 18 -14.69 -27.32 16.25
CA ASN A 18 -13.45 -27.98 15.85
C ASN A 18 -12.27 -27.44 16.67
N ASN A 19 -11.67 -28.32 17.48
CA ASN A 19 -10.52 -28.03 18.33
C ASN A 19 -9.24 -28.77 17.89
N GLU A 20 -9.20 -29.28 16.65
CA GLU A 20 -8.00 -29.92 16.13
C GLU A 20 -6.82 -28.93 16.03
N THR A 21 -5.66 -29.37 16.47
CA THR A 21 -4.45 -28.55 16.49
C THR A 21 -4.06 -28.07 15.10
N SER A 22 -4.24 -28.92 14.09
CA SER A 22 -3.98 -28.58 12.69
C SER A 22 -4.92 -27.48 12.16
N PHE A 23 -6.20 -27.54 12.52
CA PHE A 23 -7.19 -26.53 12.17
C PHE A 23 -6.84 -25.17 12.80
N ILE A 24 -6.53 -25.18 14.10
CA ILE A 24 -6.16 -23.97 14.85
C ILE A 24 -4.89 -23.34 14.27
N ALA A 25 -3.88 -24.14 13.95
CA ALA A 25 -2.61 -23.67 13.40
C ALA A 25 -2.76 -22.99 12.03
N ASN A 26 -3.70 -23.46 11.21
CA ASN A 26 -3.94 -22.91 9.86
C ASN A 26 -4.97 -21.77 9.84
N MET A 27 -5.58 -21.42 10.95
CA MET A 27 -6.63 -20.41 11.01
C MET A 27 -6.13 -19.03 10.50
N GLY A 28 -4.89 -18.66 10.81
CA GLY A 28 -4.27 -17.43 10.31
C GLY A 28 -4.26 -17.37 8.79
N THR A 29 -3.81 -18.44 8.14
CA THR A 29 -3.78 -18.54 6.68
C THR A 29 -5.17 -18.46 6.06
N PHE A 30 -6.19 -19.04 6.68
CA PHE A 30 -7.57 -18.94 6.18
C PHE A 30 -8.11 -17.51 6.26
N VAL A 31 -7.79 -16.80 7.33
CA VAL A 31 -8.16 -15.39 7.50
C VAL A 31 -7.47 -14.53 6.44
N GLU A 32 -6.16 -14.67 6.26
CA GLU A 32 -5.39 -13.92 5.24
C GLU A 32 -5.91 -14.15 3.81
N LEU A 33 -6.17 -15.39 3.44
CA LEU A 33 -6.75 -15.72 2.12
C LEU A 33 -8.14 -15.11 1.93
N SER A 34 -8.94 -15.07 2.99
CA SER A 34 -10.28 -14.46 2.95
C SER A 34 -10.20 -12.95 2.80
N GLU A 35 -9.30 -12.29 3.53
CA GLU A 35 -9.03 -10.86 3.42
C GLU A 35 -8.55 -10.50 2.02
N GLU A 36 -7.62 -11.26 1.47
CA GLU A 36 -7.10 -11.03 0.12
C GLU A 36 -8.21 -11.16 -0.94
N ARG A 37 -9.09 -12.13 -0.80
CA ARG A 37 -10.23 -12.32 -1.70
C ARG A 37 -11.20 -11.13 -1.62
N ILE A 38 -11.47 -10.62 -0.42
CA ILE A 38 -12.35 -9.45 -0.22
C ILE A 38 -11.71 -8.21 -0.86
N LEU A 39 -10.44 -7.94 -0.59
CA LEU A 39 -9.74 -6.77 -1.11
C LEU A 39 -9.61 -6.76 -2.64
N LYS A 40 -9.45 -7.94 -3.26
CA LYS A 40 -9.44 -8.07 -4.73
C LYS A 40 -10.82 -7.89 -5.36
N SER A 41 -11.88 -8.16 -4.61
CA SER A 41 -13.26 -8.16 -5.14
C SER A 41 -13.96 -6.82 -4.94
N ILE A 42 -13.62 -6.04 -3.91
CA ILE A 42 -14.38 -4.87 -3.47
C ILE A 42 -13.44 -3.69 -3.24
N GLN A 43 -13.71 -2.59 -3.94
CA GLN A 43 -13.05 -1.29 -3.72
C GLN A 43 -13.88 -0.45 -2.75
N LEU A 44 -13.62 -0.56 -1.45
CA LEU A 44 -14.33 0.21 -0.44
C LEU A 44 -13.67 1.58 -0.24
N ASN A 45 -14.50 2.62 -0.16
CA ASN A 45 -14.01 3.99 0.08
C ASN A 45 -13.24 4.15 1.40
N VAL A 46 -13.51 3.29 2.38
CA VAL A 46 -12.78 3.27 3.67
C VAL A 46 -11.30 2.90 3.49
N PHE A 47 -10.94 2.22 2.41
CA PHE A 47 -9.57 1.86 2.08
C PHE A 47 -8.87 2.86 1.15
N LYS A 48 -9.34 4.11 1.10
CA LYS A 48 -8.65 5.19 0.41
C LYS A 48 -7.66 5.90 1.33
N LYS A 49 -6.50 6.19 0.77
CA LYS A 49 -5.40 6.89 1.46
C LYS A 49 -4.74 7.87 0.50
N ASN A 50 -4.13 8.91 1.03
CA ASN A 50 -3.36 9.87 0.26
C ASN A 50 -1.90 9.77 0.67
N ALA A 51 -1.01 9.78 -0.32
CA ALA A 51 0.42 9.88 -0.13
C ALA A 51 0.98 11.06 -0.90
N ALA A 52 1.77 11.87 -0.24
CA ALA A 52 2.56 12.90 -0.89
C ALA A 52 3.88 12.31 -1.40
N GLY A 53 4.31 12.75 -2.57
CA GLY A 53 5.56 12.34 -3.18
C GLY A 53 6.15 13.49 -3.99
N ASN A 54 7.31 13.27 -4.57
CA ASN A 54 7.96 14.23 -5.43
C ASN A 54 8.33 13.58 -6.77
N MET A 55 7.94 14.21 -7.86
CA MET A 55 8.46 13.90 -9.18
C MET A 55 9.79 14.65 -9.37
N THR A 56 10.79 13.98 -9.86
CA THR A 56 12.10 14.57 -10.15
C THR A 56 12.18 14.94 -11.62
N SER A 57 12.69 16.12 -11.93
CA SER A 57 12.95 16.56 -13.31
C SER A 57 13.80 15.51 -14.05
N GLY A 58 13.40 15.18 -15.26
CA GLY A 58 14.07 14.20 -16.12
C GLY A 58 13.83 12.73 -15.75
N ASN A 59 13.10 12.43 -14.67
CA ASN A 59 12.74 11.07 -14.29
C ASN A 59 11.28 10.78 -14.65
N LYS A 60 11.08 9.84 -15.57
CA LYS A 60 9.74 9.41 -15.99
C LYS A 60 9.05 8.43 -15.03
N TYR A 61 9.74 7.96 -13.99
CA TYR A 61 9.20 7.02 -13.03
C TYR A 61 8.84 7.70 -11.71
N LEU A 62 7.68 7.34 -11.19
CA LEU A 62 7.21 7.76 -9.87
C LEU A 62 6.96 6.51 -9.01
N ALA A 63 7.68 6.39 -7.90
CA ALA A 63 7.49 5.27 -6.97
C ALA A 63 6.11 5.32 -6.31
N VAL A 64 5.51 4.15 -6.14
CA VAL A 64 4.25 3.98 -5.41
C VAL A 64 4.51 3.54 -3.96
N PRO A 65 3.59 3.84 -3.03
CA PRO A 65 3.68 3.33 -1.66
C PRO A 65 3.65 1.79 -1.60
N SER A 66 4.31 1.19 -0.61
CA SER A 66 4.38 -0.27 -0.44
C SER A 66 3.02 -0.94 -0.14
N ASP A 67 2.06 -0.16 0.36
CA ASP A 67 0.69 -0.60 0.63
C ASP A 67 -0.30 -0.32 -0.52
N PHE A 68 0.23 0.08 -1.69
CA PHE A 68 -0.57 0.40 -2.87
C PHE A 68 -1.30 -0.83 -3.42
N LEU A 69 -2.59 -0.67 -3.71
CA LEU A 69 -3.44 -1.68 -4.33
C LEU A 69 -3.96 -1.23 -5.70
N ALA A 70 -4.53 -0.03 -5.79
CA ALA A 70 -5.05 0.52 -7.02
C ALA A 70 -5.07 2.05 -7.00
N PRO A 71 -4.81 2.74 -8.14
CA PRO A 71 -4.85 4.18 -8.21
C PRO A 71 -6.29 4.69 -8.19
N PHE A 72 -6.49 5.82 -7.54
CA PHE A 72 -7.75 6.57 -7.62
C PHE A 72 -7.54 7.88 -8.37
N SER A 73 -6.58 8.69 -7.95
CA SER A 73 -6.19 9.92 -8.66
C SER A 73 -4.75 10.30 -8.34
N LEU A 74 -4.09 10.91 -9.29
CA LEU A 74 -2.76 11.48 -9.14
C LEU A 74 -2.81 12.94 -9.54
N SER A 75 -2.33 13.82 -8.69
CA SER A 75 -2.20 15.25 -8.98
C SER A 75 -0.79 15.74 -8.74
N ILE A 76 -0.43 16.79 -9.43
CA ILE A 76 0.80 17.56 -9.20
C ILE A 76 0.45 18.98 -8.79
N THR A 77 1.33 19.61 -8.06
CA THR A 77 1.26 21.04 -7.76
C THR A 77 2.19 21.79 -8.71
N ASN A 78 1.59 22.60 -9.56
CA ASN A 78 2.31 23.47 -10.50
C ASN A 78 1.95 24.91 -10.19
N SER A 79 2.92 25.73 -9.79
CA SER A 79 2.74 27.16 -9.51
C SER A 79 1.53 27.46 -8.60
N SER A 80 1.34 26.68 -7.54
CA SER A 80 0.23 26.74 -6.58
C SER A 80 -1.13 26.22 -7.10
N ASN A 81 -1.20 25.70 -8.31
CA ASN A 81 -2.39 25.06 -8.86
C ASN A 81 -2.25 23.54 -8.82
N PHE A 82 -3.36 22.85 -8.55
CA PHE A 82 -3.43 21.40 -8.66
C PHE A 82 -3.80 21.01 -10.09
N GLU A 83 -2.95 20.21 -10.72
CA GLU A 83 -3.20 19.61 -12.02
C GLU A 83 -3.37 18.10 -11.83
N PHE A 84 -4.51 17.56 -12.27
CA PHE A 84 -4.79 16.12 -12.19
C PHE A 84 -4.31 15.41 -13.44
N LEU A 85 -3.52 14.36 -13.26
CA LEU A 85 -3.06 13.51 -14.34
C LEU A 85 -4.13 12.47 -14.67
N MET A 86 -4.27 12.14 -15.95
CA MET A 86 -5.18 11.10 -16.40
C MET A 86 -4.48 9.73 -16.39
N PHE A 87 -5.13 8.76 -15.75
CA PHE A 87 -4.71 7.37 -15.83
C PHE A 87 -4.97 6.82 -17.24
N LYS A 88 -3.95 6.20 -17.84
CA LYS A 88 -3.99 5.61 -19.16
C LYS A 88 -3.29 4.25 -19.18
N ASP A 89 -3.50 3.49 -20.25
CA ASP A 89 -2.74 2.27 -20.49
C ASP A 89 -1.26 2.58 -20.76
N LEU A 90 -0.40 1.63 -20.45
CA LEU A 90 1.04 1.78 -20.58
C LEU A 90 1.44 2.13 -22.04
N ASP A 91 0.89 1.39 -23.01
CA ASP A 91 1.16 1.60 -24.43
C ASP A 91 0.80 3.01 -24.90
N PHE A 92 -0.27 3.58 -24.34
CA PHE A 92 -0.65 4.95 -24.64
C PHE A 92 0.40 5.95 -24.17
N VAL A 93 0.88 5.80 -22.91
CA VAL A 93 1.86 6.74 -22.34
C VAL A 93 3.20 6.62 -23.06
N GLU A 94 3.62 5.42 -23.42
CA GLU A 94 4.85 5.18 -24.20
C GLU A 94 4.75 5.75 -25.62
N SER A 95 3.60 5.59 -26.27
CA SER A 95 3.36 6.15 -27.60
C SER A 95 3.25 7.68 -27.59
N TYR A 96 2.70 8.25 -26.50
CA TYR A 96 2.58 9.68 -26.33
C TYR A 96 3.94 10.37 -26.15
N ASN A 97 4.86 9.74 -25.41
CA ASN A 97 6.21 10.23 -25.17
C ASN A 97 7.27 9.18 -25.50
N PRO A 98 7.46 8.83 -26.78
CA PRO A 98 8.37 7.77 -27.19
C PRO A 98 9.85 8.11 -26.93
N ASN A 99 10.17 9.39 -26.85
CA ASN A 99 11.52 9.85 -26.50
C ASN A 99 11.53 10.37 -25.05
N PRO A 100 12.08 9.64 -24.10
CA PRO A 100 12.12 10.05 -22.69
C PRO A 100 12.94 11.33 -22.42
N ALA A 101 13.78 11.74 -23.38
CA ALA A 101 14.49 13.02 -23.29
C ALA A 101 13.60 14.22 -23.57
N THR A 102 12.41 14.00 -24.16
CA THR A 102 11.41 15.05 -24.32
C THR A 102 10.69 15.27 -23.00
N THR A 103 10.95 16.42 -22.38
CA THR A 103 10.39 16.78 -21.08
C THR A 103 9.22 17.76 -21.25
N GLY A 104 8.35 17.80 -20.27
CA GLY A 104 7.21 18.72 -20.19
C GLY A 104 6.41 18.53 -18.92
N THR A 105 5.39 19.37 -18.72
CA THR A 105 4.49 19.21 -17.59
C THR A 105 3.74 17.87 -17.70
N PRO A 106 3.77 17.02 -16.68
CA PRO A 106 3.09 15.73 -16.65
C PRO A 106 1.58 15.84 -16.87
N LYS A 107 1.03 14.98 -17.73
CA LYS A 107 -0.41 14.95 -18.05
C LYS A 107 -1.05 13.59 -17.89
N TYR A 108 -0.27 12.53 -18.12
CA TYR A 108 -0.74 11.16 -18.10
C TYR A 108 0.14 10.30 -17.20
N TYR A 109 -0.44 9.27 -16.66
CA TYR A 109 0.31 8.24 -15.94
C TYR A 109 -0.28 6.86 -16.21
N ALA A 110 0.58 5.85 -16.15
CA ALA A 110 0.22 4.44 -16.28
C ALA A 110 0.94 3.62 -15.21
N GLN A 111 0.40 2.48 -14.87
CA GLN A 111 1.12 1.53 -14.03
C GLN A 111 2.20 0.85 -14.89
N PHE A 112 3.45 1.02 -14.51
CA PHE A 112 4.59 0.43 -15.22
C PHE A 112 4.92 -0.95 -14.63
N ASP A 113 5.09 -1.02 -13.33
CA ASP A 113 5.31 -2.24 -12.58
C ASP A 113 4.62 -2.16 -11.20
N VAL A 114 4.97 -3.08 -10.28
CA VAL A 114 4.38 -3.14 -8.92
C VAL A 114 4.76 -1.92 -8.09
N ASP A 115 5.94 -1.35 -8.34
CA ASP A 115 6.55 -0.33 -7.50
C ASP A 115 6.54 1.06 -8.14
N ASN A 116 6.21 1.18 -9.45
CA ASN A 116 6.35 2.43 -10.19
C ASN A 116 5.19 2.72 -11.14
N PHE A 117 4.87 4.00 -11.25
CA PHE A 117 4.11 4.57 -12.36
C PHE A 117 5.06 5.12 -13.43
N LEU A 118 4.65 5.00 -14.69
CA LEU A 118 5.22 5.73 -15.83
C LEU A 118 4.47 7.05 -16.01
N ILE A 119 5.22 8.15 -16.09
CA ILE A 119 4.67 9.51 -16.24
C ILE A 119 4.96 10.01 -17.66
N GLY A 120 3.96 10.61 -18.27
CA GLY A 120 4.10 11.19 -19.60
C GLY A 120 3.45 12.60 -19.70
N PRO A 121 4.17 13.58 -20.25
CA PRO A 121 5.60 13.63 -20.59
C PRO A 121 6.53 13.43 -19.39
N THR A 122 7.80 13.13 -19.67
CA THR A 122 8.85 13.16 -18.63
C THR A 122 8.88 14.52 -17.96
N PRO A 123 8.84 14.63 -16.61
CA PRO A 123 8.78 15.90 -15.91
C PRO A 123 9.92 16.86 -16.29
N ASP A 124 9.62 18.08 -16.66
CA ASP A 124 10.57 19.16 -16.96
C ASP A 124 11.09 19.85 -15.71
N SER A 125 10.35 19.73 -14.61
CA SER A 125 10.69 20.28 -13.29
C SER A 125 10.40 19.26 -12.20
N SER A 126 10.85 19.57 -10.98
CA SER A 126 10.43 18.81 -9.80
C SER A 126 9.04 19.28 -9.36
N TYR A 127 8.09 18.35 -9.29
CA TYR A 127 6.71 18.61 -8.89
C TYR A 127 6.37 17.88 -7.60
N VAL A 128 5.73 18.56 -6.66
CA VAL A 128 5.08 17.89 -5.55
C VAL A 128 3.87 17.16 -6.09
N SER A 129 3.78 15.86 -5.82
CA SER A 129 2.68 15.03 -6.25
C SER A 129 1.86 14.54 -5.07
N THR A 130 0.56 14.34 -5.29
CA THR A 130 -0.34 13.71 -4.32
C THR A 130 -1.07 12.57 -5.02
N LEU A 131 -0.80 11.36 -4.54
CA LEU A 131 -1.47 10.14 -4.97
C LEU A 131 -2.60 9.81 -4.01
N SER A 132 -3.84 9.76 -4.52
CA SER A 132 -4.96 9.14 -3.82
C SER A 132 -5.12 7.74 -4.35
N TYR A 133 -5.15 6.74 -3.48
CA TYR A 133 -5.14 5.34 -3.88
C TYR A 133 -5.90 4.45 -2.89
N PHE A 134 -6.27 3.27 -3.34
CA PHE A 134 -6.72 2.21 -2.47
C PHE A 134 -5.50 1.50 -1.89
N TYR A 135 -5.46 1.40 -0.57
CA TYR A 135 -4.37 0.73 0.12
C TYR A 135 -4.76 -0.66 0.61
N ARG A 136 -3.77 -1.52 0.76
CA ARG A 136 -3.91 -2.82 1.41
C ARG A 136 -3.77 -2.61 2.92
N PRO A 137 -4.84 -2.78 3.72
CA PRO A 137 -4.71 -2.72 5.16
C PRO A 137 -3.85 -3.87 5.67
N ALA A 138 -3.22 -3.69 6.82
CA ALA A 138 -2.54 -4.77 7.51
C ALA A 138 -3.53 -5.90 7.82
N SER A 139 -3.09 -7.16 7.68
CA SER A 139 -3.94 -8.31 8.01
C SER A 139 -4.31 -8.32 9.48
N LEU A 140 -5.49 -8.83 9.79
CA LEU A 140 -5.92 -9.05 11.18
C LEU A 140 -5.00 -10.03 11.92
N THR A 141 -4.28 -10.88 11.17
CA THR A 141 -3.31 -11.83 11.70
C THR A 141 -1.96 -11.21 12.03
N GLU A 142 -1.67 -10.04 11.47
CA GLU A 142 -0.41 -9.35 11.74
C GLU A 142 -0.40 -8.77 13.15
N SER A 143 0.55 -9.21 13.95
CA SER A 143 0.82 -8.62 15.26
C SER A 143 1.51 -7.28 15.06
N GLN A 144 0.79 -6.19 15.27
CA GLN A 144 1.40 -4.87 15.28
C GLN A 144 2.16 -4.67 16.60
N LEU A 145 3.47 -4.73 16.55
CA LEU A 145 4.31 -4.35 17.66
C LEU A 145 4.40 -2.82 17.74
N THR A 146 3.65 -2.22 18.65
CA THR A 146 3.80 -0.80 18.95
C THR A 146 4.93 -0.61 19.94
N LEU A 147 6.08 -0.13 19.47
CA LEU A 147 7.18 0.26 20.35
C LEU A 147 6.85 1.58 21.03
N THR A 148 6.65 1.54 22.34
CA THR A 148 6.43 2.74 23.14
C THR A 148 7.74 3.52 23.31
N VAL A 149 7.64 4.83 23.48
CA VAL A 149 8.78 5.75 23.72
C VAL A 149 9.73 5.20 24.77
N GLY A 150 10.98 4.98 24.40
CA GLY A 150 12.04 4.41 25.26
C GLY A 150 12.76 3.20 24.68
N ALA A 151 12.28 2.65 23.55
CA ALA A 151 13.03 1.61 22.85
C ALA A 151 14.31 2.20 22.23
N THR A 152 15.46 1.78 22.74
CA THR A 152 16.77 2.13 22.19
C THR A 152 17.29 0.98 21.35
N GLY A 153 17.37 1.16 20.05
CA GLY A 153 17.89 0.18 19.10
C GLY A 153 17.43 0.48 17.69
N SER A 154 18.21 0.09 16.70
CA SER A 154 17.80 0.07 15.29
C SER A 154 17.38 -1.35 14.94
N PHE A 155 16.17 -1.50 14.43
CA PHE A 155 15.64 -2.78 13.97
C PHE A 155 15.81 -2.89 12.46
N THR A 156 16.23 -4.07 12.00
CA THR A 156 16.30 -4.36 10.56
C THR A 156 15.06 -5.12 10.11
N ASN A 157 14.64 -4.91 8.86
CA ASN A 157 13.48 -5.60 8.32
C ASN A 157 13.69 -7.13 8.33
N GLY A 158 12.76 -7.86 8.95
CA GLY A 158 12.86 -9.31 9.13
C GLY A 158 13.59 -9.77 10.41
N GLU A 159 14.01 -8.86 11.27
CA GLU A 159 14.63 -9.21 12.56
C GLU A 159 13.59 -9.84 13.50
N LYS A 160 13.95 -11.01 14.07
CA LYS A 160 13.11 -11.68 15.05
C LYS A 160 13.31 -11.04 16.43
N ILE A 161 12.28 -10.35 16.91
CA ILE A 161 12.28 -9.80 18.27
C ILE A 161 11.84 -10.89 19.25
N THR A 162 12.73 -11.26 20.16
CA THR A 162 12.40 -12.18 21.24
C THR A 162 12.26 -11.38 22.54
N GLY A 163 11.04 -11.28 23.06
CA GLY A 163 10.80 -10.66 24.36
C GLY A 163 11.43 -11.52 25.48
N ALA A 164 12.33 -10.93 26.25
CA ALA A 164 12.74 -11.51 27.51
C ALA A 164 11.62 -11.22 28.53
N THR A 165 10.87 -12.25 28.90
CA THR A 165 9.90 -12.30 30.02
C THR A 165 9.18 -10.98 30.36
N SER A 166 7.94 -10.85 29.97
CA SER A 166 7.05 -9.90 30.65
C SER A 166 6.86 -10.35 32.08
N GLY A 167 7.52 -9.69 33.02
CA GLY A 167 7.17 -9.82 34.42
C GLY A 167 5.74 -9.30 34.58
N VAL A 168 4.77 -10.19 34.67
CA VAL A 168 3.44 -9.87 35.15
C VAL A 168 3.57 -9.70 36.66
N VAL A 169 3.39 -8.49 37.15
CA VAL A 169 3.05 -8.20 38.53
C VAL A 169 1.53 -8.08 38.60
#